data_5931881256ddf9c930faa8b76c31ce73
#
_entry.id   5931881256ddf9c930faa8b76c31ce73
#
_cell.length_a   1.000
_cell.length_b   1.000
_cell.length_c   1.000
_cell.angle_alpha   90.00
_cell.angle_beta   90.00
_cell.angle_gamma   90.00
#
_symmetry.space_group_name_H-M   'P 1'
#
loop_
_entity.id
_entity.type
_entity.pdbx_description
1 polymer ?
#
loop_
_entity_poly.entity_id
_entity_poly.type
_entity_poly.pdbx_seq_one_letter_code
_entity_poly.pdbx_strand_id
1 'polypeptide(L)'
;MPTTRPGRHTAALATFAVMLVLTACGADDGQGDTAATDTPTTTAPSAPPDTPDASAPPPASVREIEVVIVDGTVDTAEDSVEVAVGDAVRFTVTSDVDDEVHVHGVDQTADLPTGRPTTLELSFAEPGVYEVETHESGLLLLQLIVR
;
A
#
# COMPACT_ATOMS: atom_id res chain seq x y z
N MET A 1 49.97 2.99 23.27
CA MET A 1 49.30 4.30 23.39
C MET A 1 48.67 4.66 22.05
N PRO A 2 47.37 4.59 21.91
CA PRO A 2 46.67 5.01 20.69
C PRO A 2 46.13 6.43 20.85
N THR A 3 46.44 7.28 19.90
CA THR A 3 46.01 8.67 19.81
C THR A 3 44.63 8.77 19.15
N THR A 4 43.65 9.24 19.88
CA THR A 4 42.32 9.56 19.44
C THR A 4 42.31 10.88 18.69
N ARG A 5 41.81 10.91 17.44
CA ARG A 5 41.56 12.12 16.67
C ARG A 5 40.04 12.46 16.73
N PRO A 6 39.63 13.66 17.13
CA PRO A 6 38.22 14.07 17.04
C PRO A 6 37.91 14.57 15.63
N GLY A 7 36.91 13.95 14.98
CA GLY A 7 36.31 14.39 13.72
C GLY A 7 35.33 15.54 13.98
N ARG A 8 35.54 16.67 13.28
CA ARG A 8 34.65 17.85 13.31
C ARG A 8 33.51 17.63 12.32
N HIS A 9 32.30 17.52 12.79
CA HIS A 9 31.10 17.50 11.95
C HIS A 9 30.64 18.94 11.70
N THR A 10 30.77 19.42 10.49
CA THR A 10 30.20 20.68 10.01
C THR A 10 28.73 20.45 9.64
N ALA A 11 27.83 21.03 10.42
CA ALA A 11 26.40 21.07 10.10
C ALA A 11 26.17 22.12 9.01
N ALA A 12 25.58 21.71 7.89
CA ALA A 12 25.07 22.61 6.85
C ALA A 12 23.58 22.83 7.08
N LEU A 13 23.21 24.06 7.45
CA LEU A 13 21.82 24.52 7.49
C LEU A 13 21.37 24.84 6.04
N ALA A 14 20.41 24.11 5.54
CA ALA A 14 19.66 24.45 4.33
C ALA A 14 18.34 25.11 4.71
N THR A 15 18.25 26.40 4.40
CA THR A 15 17.05 27.24 4.58
C THR A 15 16.13 27.03 3.38
N PHE A 16 14.96 26.41 3.58
CA PHE A 16 13.92 26.34 2.55
C PHE A 16 12.94 27.50 2.71
N ALA A 17 12.89 28.34 1.68
CA ALA A 17 11.93 29.44 1.55
C ALA A 17 10.57 28.86 1.08
N VAL A 18 9.53 29.09 1.88
CA VAL A 18 8.13 28.81 1.54
C VAL A 18 7.59 29.95 0.68
N MET A 19 7.19 29.65 -0.55
CA MET A 19 6.52 30.56 -1.45
C MET A 19 5.02 30.30 -1.43
N LEU A 20 4.28 31.20 -0.79
CA LEU A 20 2.82 31.20 -0.68
C LEU A 20 2.24 31.89 -1.94
N VAL A 21 1.49 31.15 -2.78
CA VAL A 21 0.71 31.74 -3.88
C VAL A 21 -0.76 31.71 -3.51
N LEU A 22 -1.32 32.88 -3.24
CA LEU A 22 -2.75 33.14 -3.15
C LEU A 22 -3.28 33.48 -4.55
N THR A 23 -4.28 32.75 -5.03
CA THR A 23 -5.13 33.20 -6.13
C THR A 23 -6.57 33.21 -5.68
N ALA A 24 -7.18 34.39 -5.81
CA ALA A 24 -8.51 34.74 -5.34
C ALA A 24 -9.54 34.69 -6.48
N CYS A 25 -10.80 34.48 -6.06
CA CYS A 25 -12.06 34.99 -6.59
C CYS A 25 -12.47 34.72 -8.05
N GLY A 26 -13.66 34.14 -8.16
CA GLY A 26 -14.60 34.29 -9.25
C GLY A 26 -16.00 33.94 -8.76
N ALA A 27 -16.74 34.95 -8.33
CA ALA A 27 -18.19 34.87 -8.11
C ALA A 27 -18.86 35.19 -9.44
N ASP A 28 -19.89 34.42 -9.80
CA ASP A 28 -20.84 34.83 -10.83
C ASP A 28 -22.27 34.50 -10.35
N ASP A 29 -23.01 35.56 -10.15
CA ASP A 29 -24.43 35.59 -9.83
C ASP A 29 -25.24 35.49 -11.12
N GLY A 30 -26.15 34.51 -11.21
CA GLY A 30 -27.12 34.38 -12.29
C GLY A 30 -28.48 34.02 -11.76
N GLN A 31 -29.23 35.03 -11.36
CA GLN A 31 -30.63 34.99 -10.99
C GLN A 31 -31.50 34.93 -12.25
N GLY A 32 -32.46 33.99 -12.30
CA GLY A 32 -33.43 33.87 -13.38
C GLY A 32 -34.66 33.08 -12.94
N ASP A 33 -35.60 33.87 -12.44
CA ASP A 33 -37.02 33.55 -12.17
C ASP A 33 -37.74 33.07 -13.44
N THR A 34 -38.61 32.05 -13.34
CA THR A 34 -40.02 32.07 -13.77
C THR A 34 -40.68 30.69 -13.61
N ALA A 35 -41.85 30.75 -13.01
CA ALA A 35 -42.83 29.69 -12.83
C ALA A 35 -43.42 29.17 -14.16
N ALA A 36 -43.78 27.89 -14.20
CA ALA A 36 -45.02 27.38 -14.75
C ALA A 36 -45.21 25.88 -14.45
N THR A 37 -46.27 25.61 -13.81
CA THR A 37 -47.08 24.40 -13.67
C THR A 37 -47.19 23.63 -14.98
N ASP A 38 -46.88 22.32 -14.95
CA ASP A 38 -47.66 21.29 -15.67
C ASP A 38 -47.18 19.89 -15.24
N THR A 39 -48.09 19.18 -14.59
CA THR A 39 -47.97 17.75 -14.30
C THR A 39 -48.44 16.94 -15.49
N PRO A 40 -47.64 16.07 -16.07
CA PRO A 40 -48.14 14.85 -16.69
C PRO A 40 -47.72 13.64 -15.86
N THR A 41 -48.68 12.93 -15.34
CA THR A 41 -48.59 11.55 -14.92
C THR A 41 -48.04 10.72 -16.09
N THR A 42 -46.77 10.37 -16.05
CA THR A 42 -46.16 9.37 -16.94
C THR A 42 -45.89 8.11 -16.14
N THR A 43 -46.71 7.11 -16.46
CA THR A 43 -46.53 5.70 -16.07
C THR A 43 -45.09 5.28 -16.36
N ALA A 44 -44.32 4.97 -15.32
CA ALA A 44 -43.00 4.39 -15.44
C ALA A 44 -43.11 3.00 -16.09
N PRO A 45 -42.32 2.72 -17.16
CA PRO A 45 -42.15 1.35 -17.60
C PRO A 45 -41.32 0.61 -16.53
N SER A 46 -41.89 -0.52 -16.05
CA SER A 46 -41.13 -1.46 -15.21
C SER A 46 -39.84 -1.86 -15.93
N ALA A 47 -38.74 -1.51 -15.35
CA ALA A 47 -37.44 -2.04 -15.79
C ALA A 47 -37.47 -3.57 -15.65
N PRO A 48 -36.92 -4.33 -16.60
CA PRO A 48 -36.72 -5.76 -16.44
C PRO A 48 -35.79 -5.99 -15.26
N PRO A 49 -35.92 -7.12 -14.53
CA PRO A 49 -34.99 -7.44 -13.45
C PRO A 49 -33.58 -7.51 -14.02
N ASP A 50 -32.66 -6.79 -13.39
CA ASP A 50 -31.23 -6.86 -13.68
C ASP A 50 -30.79 -8.31 -13.65
N THR A 51 -30.57 -8.86 -14.82
CA THR A 51 -29.84 -10.13 -14.95
C THR A 51 -28.43 -9.85 -14.44
N PRO A 52 -27.91 -10.57 -13.43
CA PRO A 52 -26.55 -10.36 -12.99
C PRO A 52 -25.62 -10.57 -14.19
N ASP A 53 -24.85 -9.54 -14.52
CA ASP A 53 -23.82 -9.62 -15.57
C ASP A 53 -22.79 -10.65 -15.15
N ALA A 54 -22.86 -11.83 -15.77
CA ALA A 54 -21.94 -12.93 -15.53
C ALA A 54 -20.52 -12.67 -16.10
N SER A 55 -20.24 -11.44 -16.57
CA SER A 55 -18.97 -11.03 -17.15
C SER A 55 -18.09 -10.19 -16.20
N ALA A 56 -18.52 -9.94 -14.97
CA ALA A 56 -17.63 -9.30 -14.00
C ALA A 56 -16.53 -10.31 -13.64
N PRO A 57 -15.23 -9.93 -13.72
CA PRO A 57 -14.17 -10.78 -13.22
C PRO A 57 -14.44 -11.07 -11.74
N PRO A 58 -14.12 -12.29 -11.25
CA PRO A 58 -14.25 -12.58 -9.82
C PRO A 58 -13.48 -11.53 -9.03
N PRO A 59 -13.97 -11.10 -7.85
CA PRO A 59 -13.23 -10.18 -7.00
C PRO A 59 -11.84 -10.76 -6.75
N ALA A 60 -10.81 -9.91 -6.90
CA ALA A 60 -9.43 -10.29 -6.61
C ALA A 60 -9.37 -10.87 -5.19
N SER A 61 -8.81 -12.06 -5.06
CA SER A 61 -8.64 -12.68 -3.75
C SER A 61 -7.56 -11.91 -2.96
N VAL A 62 -7.75 -11.79 -1.65
CA VAL A 62 -6.70 -11.25 -0.76
C VAL A 62 -6.08 -12.43 -0.02
N ARG A 63 -4.78 -12.66 -0.26
CA ARG A 63 -4.01 -13.64 0.49
C ARG A 63 -3.41 -12.96 1.72
N GLU A 64 -3.77 -13.41 2.90
CA GLU A 64 -3.20 -12.93 4.15
C GLU A 64 -2.05 -13.85 4.59
N ILE A 65 -0.91 -13.24 4.94
CA ILE A 65 0.31 -13.90 5.38
C ILE A 65 0.79 -13.19 6.63
N GLU A 66 1.09 -13.97 7.67
CA GLU A 66 1.64 -13.48 8.92
C GLU A 66 3.01 -14.10 9.16
N VAL A 67 3.97 -13.29 9.57
CA VAL A 67 5.34 -13.69 9.91
C VAL A 67 5.73 -13.08 11.24
N VAL A 68 6.33 -13.89 12.10
CA VAL A 68 6.87 -13.44 13.38
C VAL A 68 8.36 -13.76 13.43
N ILE A 69 9.17 -12.78 13.82
CA ILE A 69 10.61 -12.91 13.98
C ILE A 69 10.92 -12.77 15.46
N VAL A 70 11.56 -13.79 16.03
CA VAL A 70 12.00 -13.81 17.43
C VAL A 70 13.41 -14.42 17.52
N ASP A 71 14.32 -13.73 18.18
CA ASP A 71 15.72 -14.17 18.36
C ASP A 71 16.39 -14.59 17.02
N GLY A 72 16.11 -13.86 15.94
CA GLY A 72 16.62 -14.15 14.60
C GLY A 72 16.04 -15.39 13.94
N THR A 73 14.95 -15.92 14.48
CA THR A 73 14.21 -17.07 13.91
C THR A 73 12.91 -16.59 13.28
N VAL A 74 12.69 -16.98 12.04
CA VAL A 74 11.47 -16.69 11.28
C VAL A 74 10.43 -17.77 11.56
N ASP A 75 9.27 -17.38 12.05
CA ASP A 75 8.09 -18.23 12.21
C ASP A 75 7.02 -17.80 11.21
N THR A 76 6.75 -18.67 10.25
CA THR A 76 5.74 -18.48 9.22
C THR A 76 5.04 -19.81 8.93
N ALA A 77 3.80 -19.76 8.50
CA ALA A 77 3.05 -20.96 8.14
C ALA A 77 3.58 -21.65 6.86
N GLU A 78 4.18 -20.86 5.95
CA GLU A 78 4.64 -21.33 4.64
C GLU A 78 5.90 -20.58 4.24
N ASP A 79 6.96 -21.30 3.85
CA ASP A 79 8.20 -20.67 3.33
C ASP A 79 8.03 -20.15 1.90
N SER A 80 7.00 -20.63 1.20
CA SER A 80 6.67 -20.26 -0.18
C SER A 80 5.18 -20.21 -0.38
N VAL A 81 4.66 -19.11 -0.90
CA VAL A 81 3.23 -18.87 -1.10
C VAL A 81 2.95 -18.61 -2.57
N GLU A 82 1.98 -19.35 -3.15
CA GLU A 82 1.52 -19.13 -4.51
C GLU A 82 0.39 -18.11 -4.55
N VAL A 83 0.48 -17.15 -5.48
CA VAL A 83 -0.55 -16.13 -5.74
C VAL A 83 -0.75 -15.96 -7.24
N ALA A 84 -1.96 -15.59 -7.66
CA ALA A 84 -2.21 -15.28 -9.06
C ALA A 84 -1.76 -13.84 -9.40
N VAL A 85 -1.39 -13.60 -10.65
CA VAL A 85 -1.15 -12.25 -11.15
C VAL A 85 -2.39 -11.38 -10.90
N GLY A 86 -2.20 -10.22 -10.27
CA GLY A 86 -3.26 -9.27 -9.95
C GLY A 86 -3.98 -9.52 -8.63
N ASP A 87 -3.74 -10.65 -7.96
CA ASP A 87 -4.25 -10.85 -6.59
C ASP A 87 -3.56 -9.94 -5.60
N ALA A 88 -4.28 -9.55 -4.56
CA ALA A 88 -3.75 -8.78 -3.47
C ALA A 88 -3.17 -9.69 -2.38
N VAL A 89 -1.99 -9.35 -1.88
CA VAL A 89 -1.37 -10.01 -0.72
C VAL A 89 -1.27 -9.00 0.41
N ARG A 90 -1.83 -9.35 1.57
CA ARG A 90 -1.62 -8.61 2.81
C ARG A 90 -0.59 -9.36 3.65
N PHE A 91 0.59 -8.76 3.75
CA PHE A 91 1.73 -9.33 4.44
C PHE A 91 1.99 -8.58 5.74
N THR A 92 1.87 -9.27 6.87
CA THR A 92 2.06 -8.69 8.21
C THR A 92 3.28 -9.31 8.87
N VAL A 93 4.23 -8.48 9.29
CA VAL A 93 5.46 -8.90 9.97
C VAL A 93 5.52 -8.27 11.36
N THR A 94 5.92 -9.08 12.34
CA THR A 94 6.27 -8.62 13.69
C THR A 94 7.68 -9.07 14.02
N SER A 95 8.54 -8.15 14.43
CA SER A 95 9.94 -8.43 14.80
C SER A 95 10.19 -8.04 16.27
N ASP A 96 11.04 -8.78 16.97
CA ASP A 96 11.52 -8.45 18.31
C ASP A 96 12.69 -7.46 18.33
N VAL A 97 13.19 -7.08 17.15
CA VAL A 97 14.21 -6.03 16.96
C VAL A 97 13.75 -5.04 15.88
N ASP A 98 14.31 -3.84 15.89
CA ASP A 98 14.11 -2.86 14.81
C ASP A 98 14.82 -3.35 13.55
N ASP A 99 14.13 -3.32 12.41
CA ASP A 99 14.62 -3.75 11.10
C ASP A 99 13.83 -3.05 9.99
N GLU A 100 14.05 -3.43 8.73
CA GLU A 100 13.25 -3.05 7.57
C GLU A 100 12.93 -4.31 6.76
N VAL A 101 11.68 -4.49 6.37
CA VAL A 101 11.30 -5.53 5.40
C VAL A 101 11.44 -4.99 3.98
N HIS A 102 11.97 -5.82 3.09
CA HIS A 102 12.14 -5.52 1.67
C HIS A 102 11.56 -6.64 0.81
N VAL A 103 10.80 -6.26 -0.23
CA VAL A 103 10.25 -7.18 -1.23
C VAL A 103 10.99 -6.99 -2.53
N HIS A 104 11.85 -7.96 -2.87
CA HIS A 104 12.63 -7.94 -4.10
C HIS A 104 11.73 -8.03 -5.35
N GLY A 105 12.11 -7.26 -6.38
CA GLY A 105 11.43 -7.24 -7.67
C GLY A 105 10.31 -6.21 -7.80
N VAL A 106 9.76 -5.72 -6.67
CA VAL A 106 8.85 -4.56 -6.63
C VAL A 106 9.46 -3.39 -5.85
N ASP A 107 10.62 -3.60 -5.21
CA ASP A 107 11.37 -2.61 -4.42
C ASP A 107 10.51 -1.90 -3.35
N GLN A 108 9.59 -2.65 -2.76
CA GLN A 108 8.76 -2.13 -1.69
C GLN A 108 9.39 -2.45 -0.34
N THR A 109 9.54 -1.42 0.51
CA THR A 109 10.10 -1.55 1.85
C THR A 109 9.14 -1.00 2.91
N ALA A 110 9.31 -1.45 4.15
CA ALA A 110 8.64 -0.88 5.31
C ALA A 110 9.44 -1.11 6.60
N ASP A 111 9.45 -0.10 7.47
CA ASP A 111 10.06 -0.19 8.79
C ASP A 111 9.40 -1.25 9.66
N LEU A 112 10.19 -2.04 10.36
CA LEU A 112 9.76 -3.02 11.36
C LEU A 112 10.17 -2.54 12.76
N PRO A 113 9.33 -1.74 13.44
CA PRO A 113 9.63 -1.31 14.80
C PRO A 113 9.44 -2.47 15.76
N THR A 114 10.37 -2.59 16.72
CA THR A 114 10.40 -3.65 17.74
C THR A 114 9.03 -3.90 18.38
N GLY A 115 8.56 -5.14 18.30
CA GLY A 115 7.35 -5.64 18.96
C GLY A 115 6.04 -5.08 18.41
N ARG A 116 6.05 -4.45 17.24
CA ARG A 116 4.86 -3.89 16.61
C ARG A 116 4.64 -4.50 15.21
N PRO A 117 3.42 -4.93 14.89
CA PRO A 117 3.14 -5.44 13.56
C PRO A 117 3.22 -4.33 12.51
N THR A 118 3.87 -4.62 11.40
CA THR A 118 3.89 -3.81 10.19
C THR A 118 3.20 -4.58 9.07
N THR A 119 2.26 -3.93 8.37
CA THR A 119 1.50 -4.56 7.28
C THR A 119 1.84 -3.89 5.95
N LEU A 120 2.19 -4.70 4.95
CA LEU A 120 2.33 -4.31 3.55
C LEU A 120 1.17 -4.86 2.74
N GLU A 121 0.65 -4.06 1.82
CA GLU A 121 -0.28 -4.53 0.79
C GLU A 121 0.46 -4.58 -0.54
N LEU A 122 0.54 -5.76 -1.11
CA LEU A 122 1.29 -6.09 -2.31
C LEU A 122 0.34 -6.54 -3.41
N SER A 123 0.68 -6.20 -4.65
CA SER A 123 0.07 -6.80 -5.84
C SER A 123 1.12 -6.90 -6.94
N PHE A 124 1.06 -7.97 -7.73
CA PHE A 124 2.09 -8.28 -8.72
C PHE A 124 1.46 -8.31 -10.10
N ALA A 125 2.00 -7.48 -11.01
CA ALA A 125 1.52 -7.40 -12.39
C ALA A 125 2.18 -8.45 -13.31
N GLU A 126 3.30 -9.02 -12.89
CA GLU A 126 4.10 -9.96 -13.68
C GLU A 126 4.31 -11.28 -12.93
N PRO A 127 4.30 -12.41 -13.63
CA PRO A 127 4.66 -13.68 -13.01
C PRO A 127 6.15 -13.71 -12.65
N GLY A 128 6.49 -14.34 -11.53
CA GLY A 128 7.87 -14.41 -11.06
C GLY A 128 7.98 -15.00 -9.66
N VAL A 129 9.20 -15.04 -9.16
CA VAL A 129 9.50 -15.34 -7.75
C VAL A 129 10.00 -14.07 -7.11
N TYR A 130 9.32 -13.66 -6.05
CA TYR A 130 9.62 -12.46 -5.29
C TYR A 130 10.04 -12.85 -3.88
N GLU A 131 11.25 -12.48 -3.50
CA GLU A 131 11.79 -12.77 -2.18
C GLU A 131 11.42 -11.64 -1.22
N VAL A 132 10.98 -12.01 -0.03
CA VAL A 132 10.70 -11.08 1.06
C VAL A 132 11.72 -11.33 2.14
N GLU A 133 12.51 -10.31 2.48
CA GLU A 133 13.60 -10.41 3.44
C GLU A 133 13.66 -9.21 4.37
N THR A 134 14.39 -9.34 5.46
CA THR A 134 14.78 -8.21 6.31
C THR A 134 16.11 -7.64 5.84
N HIS A 135 16.22 -6.31 5.87
CA HIS A 135 17.36 -5.61 5.30
C HIS A 135 18.60 -5.65 6.22
N GLU A 136 18.42 -5.41 7.52
CA GLU A 136 19.53 -5.32 8.46
C GLU A 136 19.97 -6.68 8.99
N SER A 137 19.01 -7.54 9.35
CA SER A 137 19.32 -8.89 9.82
C SER A 137 19.54 -9.91 8.70
N GLY A 138 19.13 -9.60 7.45
CA GLY A 138 19.33 -10.45 6.28
C GLY A 138 18.59 -11.78 6.35
N LEU A 139 17.43 -11.82 6.98
CA LEU A 139 16.61 -13.02 7.11
C LEU A 139 15.66 -13.13 5.90
N LEU A 140 15.70 -14.25 5.19
CA LEU A 140 14.65 -14.58 4.23
C LEU A 140 13.39 -14.97 4.99
N LEU A 141 12.31 -14.21 4.78
CA LEU A 141 11.02 -14.44 5.44
C LEU A 141 10.19 -15.47 4.69
N LEU A 142 10.03 -15.30 3.38
CA LEU A 142 9.39 -16.24 2.48
C LEU A 142 9.61 -15.87 1.01
N GLN A 143 9.13 -16.73 0.10
CA GLN A 143 9.07 -16.46 -1.33
C GLN A 143 7.62 -16.42 -1.82
N LEU A 144 7.26 -15.39 -2.60
CA LEU A 144 5.98 -15.31 -3.29
C LEU A 144 6.16 -15.80 -4.73
N ILE A 145 5.46 -16.86 -5.11
CA ILE A 145 5.46 -17.43 -6.46
C ILE A 145 4.22 -16.91 -7.17
N VAL A 146 4.40 -15.94 -8.05
CA VAL A 146 3.33 -15.30 -8.83
C VAL A 146 3.19 -15.99 -10.18
N ARG A 147 1.97 -16.43 -10.54
CA ARG A 147 1.69 -17.15 -11.79
C ARG A 147 0.25 -17.03 -12.32
#